data_6fd507f1b7fe491b5e106c18456ec0b2
#
_entry.id   6fd507f1b7fe491b5e106c18456ec0b2
#
_cell.length_a   1.000
_cell.length_b   1.000
_cell.length_c   1.000
_cell.angle_alpha   90.00
_cell.angle_beta   90.00
_cell.angle_gamma   90.00
#
_symmetry.space_group_name_H-M   'P 1'
#
loop_
_entity.id
_entity.type
_entity.pdbx_description
1 polymer ?
#
loop_
_entity_poly.entity_id
_entity_poly.type
_entity_poly.pdbx_seq_one_letter_code
_entity_poly.pdbx_strand_id
1 'polypeptide(L)'
;MVSPNGVWREFLEIEQAKRVAINLLNLDSWPQWNSTAQRILSSEKGELKQGQRFDLHRIERQQLIEEMWEVKFIRKGDNPEFTEIGFDWLGQISNGKKSGNAIKSLRLEITVLCQEEGGVEIAAWWQISKWSKFFKAKIENSARQIAKQWLSDLSKNGVFELKMIKEIITQEE
;
A
#
# COMPACT_ATOMS: atom_id res chain seq x y z
N MET A 1 21.29 7.63 7.22
CA MET A 1 19.93 7.16 6.81
C MET A 1 19.48 8.01 5.65
N VAL A 2 18.99 7.43 4.58
CA VAL A 2 18.54 8.19 3.39
C VAL A 2 17.10 8.64 3.65
N SER A 3 16.85 9.96 3.50
CA SER A 3 15.48 10.50 3.66
C SER A 3 14.55 9.98 2.55
N PRO A 4 13.24 9.81 2.83
CA PRO A 4 12.26 9.43 1.82
C PRO A 4 12.14 10.52 0.74
N ASN A 5 11.79 10.11 -0.47
CA ASN A 5 11.49 11.03 -1.58
C ASN A 5 10.11 11.70 -1.40
N GLY A 6 9.23 11.10 -0.59
CA GLY A 6 7.94 11.66 -0.21
C GLY A 6 7.35 10.97 1.00
N VAL A 7 6.57 11.73 1.77
CA VAL A 7 5.79 11.25 2.92
C VAL A 7 4.40 11.86 2.82
N TRP A 8 3.36 11.05 2.98
CA TRP A 8 1.96 11.46 2.96
C TRP A 8 1.23 10.83 4.13
N ARG A 9 0.31 11.57 4.74
CA ARG A 9 -0.44 11.15 5.92
C ARG A 9 -1.91 11.49 5.81
N GLU A 10 -2.76 10.61 6.35
CA GLU A 10 -4.18 10.82 6.60
C GLU A 10 -4.49 10.54 8.06
N PHE A 11 -5.18 11.47 8.72
CA PHE A 11 -5.60 11.30 10.10
C PHE A 11 -6.84 10.43 10.15
N LEU A 12 -6.87 9.49 11.10
CA LEU A 12 -7.98 8.57 11.32
C LEU A 12 -8.31 8.49 12.81
N GLU A 13 -9.58 8.24 13.12
CA GLU A 13 -9.97 7.85 14.47
C GLU A 13 -9.36 6.49 14.84
N ILE A 14 -9.17 6.23 16.14
CA ILE A 14 -8.48 5.02 16.64
C ILE A 14 -9.08 3.73 16.04
N GLU A 15 -10.41 3.60 16.06
CA GLU A 15 -11.07 2.40 15.55
C GLU A 15 -10.95 2.24 14.03
N GLN A 16 -10.88 3.34 13.30
CA GLN A 16 -10.58 3.32 11.86
C GLN A 16 -9.16 2.86 11.61
N ALA A 17 -8.19 3.40 12.35
CA ALA A 17 -6.79 3.02 12.23
C ALA A 17 -6.58 1.53 12.54
N LYS A 18 -7.22 0.97 13.58
CA LYS A 18 -7.16 -0.46 13.89
C LYS A 18 -7.66 -1.33 12.74
N ARG A 19 -8.76 -0.96 12.10
CA ARG A 19 -9.28 -1.69 10.93
C ARG A 19 -8.34 -1.63 9.75
N VAL A 20 -7.78 -0.45 9.49
CA VAL A 20 -6.77 -0.27 8.44
C VAL A 20 -5.57 -1.18 8.70
N ALA A 21 -5.08 -1.28 9.94
CA ALA A 21 -3.98 -2.17 10.30
C ALA A 21 -4.31 -3.65 10.03
N ILE A 22 -5.52 -4.09 10.39
CA ILE A 22 -5.98 -5.47 10.12
C ILE A 22 -6.03 -5.74 8.62
N ASN A 23 -6.64 -4.85 7.84
CA ASN A 23 -6.78 -5.00 6.40
C ASN A 23 -5.42 -4.96 5.69
N LEU A 24 -4.52 -4.08 6.12
CA LEU A 24 -3.17 -3.99 5.58
C LEU A 24 -2.37 -5.29 5.81
N LEU A 25 -2.51 -5.89 6.99
CA LEU A 25 -1.83 -7.14 7.35
C LEU A 25 -2.39 -8.37 6.64
N ASN A 26 -3.65 -8.35 6.22
CA ASN A 26 -4.28 -9.50 5.57
C ASN A 26 -4.26 -9.37 4.05
N LEU A 27 -3.35 -10.09 3.40
CA LEU A 27 -3.17 -10.03 1.95
C LEU A 27 -4.44 -10.41 1.16
N ASP A 28 -5.28 -11.30 1.69
CA ASP A 28 -6.52 -11.73 1.04
C ASP A 28 -7.57 -10.59 0.98
N SER A 29 -7.47 -9.57 1.84
CA SER A 29 -8.36 -8.41 1.84
C SER A 29 -7.95 -7.31 0.83
N TRP A 30 -6.74 -7.37 0.29
CA TRP A 30 -6.19 -6.30 -0.56
C TRP A 30 -7.04 -5.96 -1.78
N PRO A 31 -7.60 -6.93 -2.54
CA PRO A 31 -8.49 -6.58 -3.66
C PRO A 31 -9.76 -5.83 -3.26
N GLN A 32 -10.14 -5.87 -1.98
CA GLN A 32 -11.34 -5.19 -1.47
C GLN A 32 -11.09 -3.71 -1.19
N TRP A 33 -9.89 -3.35 -0.73
CA TRP A 33 -9.56 -1.97 -0.37
C TRP A 33 -8.62 -1.28 -1.35
N ASN A 34 -7.72 -2.00 -2.01
CA ASN A 34 -6.74 -1.44 -2.94
C ASN A 34 -7.31 -1.40 -4.35
N SER A 35 -7.71 -0.22 -4.81
CA SER A 35 -8.34 -0.02 -6.12
C SER A 35 -7.41 -0.39 -7.30
N THR A 36 -6.11 -0.46 -7.06
CA THR A 36 -5.14 -0.89 -8.08
C THR A 36 -4.92 -2.40 -8.11
N ALA A 37 -5.37 -3.13 -7.08
CA ALA A 37 -5.21 -4.57 -6.97
C ALA A 37 -6.46 -5.31 -7.42
N GLN A 38 -6.57 -5.66 -8.69
CA GLN A 38 -7.67 -6.50 -9.17
C GLN A 38 -7.54 -7.95 -8.72
N ARG A 39 -6.32 -8.43 -8.61
CA ARG A 39 -5.98 -9.76 -8.15
C ARG A 39 -4.64 -9.76 -7.44
N ILE A 40 -4.54 -10.57 -6.40
CA ILE A 40 -3.29 -10.85 -5.68
C ILE A 40 -2.96 -12.32 -5.85
N LEU A 41 -1.71 -12.63 -6.20
CA LEU A 41 -1.17 -13.98 -6.23
C LEU A 41 -0.03 -14.07 -5.21
N SER A 42 -0.14 -15.04 -4.31
CA SER A 42 0.90 -15.37 -3.34
C SER A 42 0.89 -16.87 -3.09
N SER A 43 2.04 -17.44 -2.80
CA SER A 43 2.16 -18.84 -2.34
C SER A 43 1.60 -19.04 -0.93
N GLU A 44 1.54 -17.96 -0.15
CA GLU A 44 1.00 -17.93 1.21
C GLU A 44 -0.21 -17.03 1.26
N LYS A 45 -1.23 -17.45 2.01
CA LYS A 45 -2.49 -16.70 2.23
C LYS A 45 -2.57 -16.17 3.66
N GLY A 46 -3.52 -15.25 3.87
CA GLY A 46 -3.83 -14.71 5.17
C GLY A 46 -2.89 -13.58 5.60
N GLU A 47 -2.41 -13.62 6.85
CA GLU A 47 -1.58 -12.56 7.41
C GLU A 47 -0.20 -12.51 6.76
N LEU A 48 0.22 -11.29 6.37
CA LEU A 48 1.52 -11.02 5.78
C LEU A 48 2.67 -11.44 6.70
N LYS A 49 3.74 -11.94 6.10
CA LYS A 49 4.98 -12.32 6.79
C LYS A 49 6.17 -11.62 6.17
N GLN A 50 7.19 -11.36 6.98
CA GLN A 50 8.46 -10.83 6.49
C GLN A 50 9.08 -11.80 5.47
N GLY A 51 9.58 -11.27 4.37
CA GLY A 51 10.16 -12.03 3.26
C GLY A 51 9.12 -12.62 2.29
N GLN A 52 7.82 -12.52 2.60
CA GLN A 52 6.77 -12.99 1.71
C GLN A 52 6.77 -12.18 0.41
N ARG A 53 6.63 -12.89 -0.72
CA ARG A 53 6.47 -12.28 -2.05
C ARG A 53 5.05 -12.48 -2.55
N PHE A 54 4.56 -11.49 -3.26
CA PHE A 54 3.26 -11.54 -3.90
C PHE A 54 3.26 -10.71 -5.19
N ASP A 55 2.37 -11.11 -6.10
CA ASP A 55 2.13 -10.39 -7.33
C ASP A 55 0.80 -9.65 -7.24
N LEU A 56 0.82 -8.36 -7.52
CA LEU A 56 -0.34 -7.50 -7.64
C LEU A 56 -0.65 -7.30 -9.12
N HIS A 57 -1.83 -7.74 -9.53
CA HIS A 57 -2.29 -7.64 -10.90
C HIS A 57 -3.29 -6.49 -11.03
N ARG A 58 -3.08 -5.64 -12.02
CA ARG A 58 -3.98 -4.54 -12.40
C ARG A 58 -4.09 -4.41 -13.91
N ILE A 59 -5.16 -3.80 -14.36
CA ILE A 59 -5.30 -3.43 -15.78
C ILE A 59 -5.10 -1.92 -15.88
N GLU A 60 -4.18 -1.52 -16.75
CA GLU A 60 -3.92 -0.14 -17.07
C GLU A 60 -3.90 0.01 -18.59
N ARG A 61 -4.74 0.90 -19.14
CA ARG A 61 -4.83 1.14 -20.59
C ARG A 61 -4.99 -0.14 -21.42
N GLN A 62 -5.85 -1.06 -20.96
CA GLN A 62 -6.11 -2.36 -21.57
C GLN A 62 -4.90 -3.34 -21.55
N GLN A 63 -3.91 -3.06 -20.74
CA GLN A 63 -2.76 -3.94 -20.55
C GLN A 63 -2.78 -4.54 -19.16
N LEU A 64 -2.51 -5.86 -19.07
CA LEU A 64 -2.29 -6.53 -17.80
C LEU A 64 -0.90 -6.12 -17.29
N ILE A 65 -0.86 -5.52 -16.12
CA ILE A 65 0.36 -5.20 -15.38
C ILE A 65 0.44 -6.12 -14.17
N GLU A 66 1.52 -6.83 -14.06
CA GLU A 66 1.85 -7.72 -12.94
C GLU A 66 3.02 -7.12 -12.18
N GLU A 67 2.78 -6.60 -10.99
CA GLU A 67 3.80 -5.99 -10.12
C GLU A 67 4.22 -7.00 -9.06
N MET A 68 5.52 -7.22 -8.92
CA MET A 68 6.10 -8.12 -7.92
C MET A 68 6.55 -7.30 -6.70
N TRP A 69 6.11 -7.71 -5.52
CA TRP A 69 6.41 -7.08 -4.25
C TRP A 69 6.97 -8.08 -3.23
N GLU A 70 7.79 -7.59 -2.32
CA GLU A 70 8.31 -8.35 -1.18
C GLU A 70 8.07 -7.57 0.11
N VAL A 71 7.56 -8.26 1.13
CA VAL A 71 7.43 -7.71 2.49
C VAL A 71 8.82 -7.68 3.13
N LYS A 72 9.38 -6.49 3.28
CA LYS A 72 10.74 -6.32 3.80
C LYS A 72 10.84 -6.47 5.30
N PHE A 73 9.89 -5.88 6.00
CA PHE A 73 9.75 -6.00 7.45
C PHE A 73 8.30 -5.77 7.88
N ILE A 74 7.97 -6.28 9.06
CA ILE A 74 6.74 -5.98 9.79
C ILE A 74 7.15 -5.65 11.23
N ARG A 75 6.68 -4.51 11.74
CA ARG A 75 6.88 -4.09 13.12
C ARG A 75 5.53 -3.76 13.73
N LYS A 76 5.33 -4.19 14.97
CA LYS A 76 4.15 -3.90 15.76
C LYS A 76 4.57 -3.45 17.16
N GLY A 77 3.80 -2.58 17.77
CA GLY A 77 3.99 -2.16 19.16
C GLY A 77 2.66 -1.82 19.79
N ASP A 78 2.61 -1.87 21.13
CA ASP A 78 1.39 -1.73 21.90
C ASP A 78 1.30 -0.38 22.64
N ASN A 79 2.42 0.34 22.80
CA ASN A 79 2.42 1.61 23.52
C ASN A 79 3.39 2.64 22.89
N PRO A 80 2.92 3.48 21.94
CA PRO A 80 1.57 3.48 21.33
C PRO A 80 1.32 2.25 20.45
N GLU A 81 0.04 1.89 20.27
CA GLU A 81 -0.32 0.82 19.34
C GLU A 81 -0.05 1.25 17.91
N PHE A 82 0.82 0.51 17.22
CA PHE A 82 1.16 0.77 15.82
C PHE A 82 1.43 -0.51 15.03
N THR A 83 1.26 -0.40 13.73
CA THR A 83 1.70 -1.39 12.74
C THR A 83 2.49 -0.68 11.65
N GLU A 84 3.68 -1.18 11.36
CA GLU A 84 4.55 -0.65 10.30
C GLU A 84 4.98 -1.79 9.38
N ILE A 85 4.81 -1.62 8.07
CA ILE A 85 5.17 -2.61 7.06
C ILE A 85 5.99 -1.93 5.97
N GLY A 86 7.16 -2.51 5.66
CA GLY A 86 7.97 -2.12 4.52
C GLY A 86 7.77 -3.07 3.34
N PHE A 87 7.57 -2.51 2.15
CA PHE A 87 7.43 -3.22 0.89
C PHE A 87 8.51 -2.80 -0.10
N ASP A 88 9.23 -3.77 -0.65
CA ASP A 88 10.15 -3.54 -1.77
C ASP A 88 9.48 -4.00 -3.07
N TRP A 89 9.45 -3.11 -4.06
CA TRP A 89 9.03 -3.44 -5.41
C TRP A 89 10.17 -4.16 -6.14
N LEU A 90 9.91 -5.33 -6.68
CA LEU A 90 10.88 -6.17 -7.35
C LEU A 90 10.87 -6.03 -8.87
N GLY A 91 9.86 -5.38 -9.41
CA GLY A 91 9.70 -5.17 -10.84
C GLY A 91 8.27 -5.36 -11.32
N GLN A 92 8.08 -5.23 -12.62
CA GLN A 92 6.77 -5.48 -13.24
C GLN A 92 6.91 -6.13 -14.61
N ILE A 93 5.84 -6.82 -15.00
CA ILE A 93 5.64 -7.41 -16.31
C ILE A 93 4.39 -6.76 -16.92
N SER A 94 4.44 -6.40 -18.19
CA SER A 94 3.30 -5.88 -18.94
C SER A 94 3.04 -6.78 -20.15
N ASN A 95 1.86 -7.40 -20.22
CA ASN A 95 1.51 -8.35 -21.27
C ASN A 95 2.60 -9.42 -21.51
N GLY A 96 3.13 -9.99 -20.43
CA GLY A 96 4.16 -11.04 -20.47
C GLY A 96 5.58 -10.55 -20.77
N LYS A 97 5.82 -9.24 -20.88
CA LYS A 97 7.16 -8.67 -21.12
C LYS A 97 7.61 -7.83 -19.95
N LYS A 98 8.86 -7.98 -19.54
CA LYS A 98 9.46 -7.14 -18.48
C LYS A 98 9.33 -5.66 -18.85
N SER A 99 8.82 -4.87 -17.91
CA SER A 99 8.58 -3.42 -18.06
C SER A 99 8.98 -2.67 -16.79
N GLY A 100 8.75 -1.36 -16.75
CA GLY A 100 9.08 -0.56 -15.56
C GLY A 100 10.59 -0.31 -15.36
N ASN A 101 11.44 -0.59 -16.34
CA ASN A 101 12.91 -0.48 -16.23
C ASN A 101 13.41 0.94 -15.91
N ALA A 102 12.54 1.94 -16.00
CA ALA A 102 12.84 3.32 -15.66
C ALA A 102 13.00 3.52 -14.14
N ILE A 103 12.32 2.72 -13.33
CA ILE A 103 12.48 2.68 -11.88
C ILE A 103 13.50 1.60 -11.54
N LYS A 104 14.59 1.99 -10.90
CA LYS A 104 15.63 1.06 -10.45
C LYS A 104 15.23 0.37 -9.14
N SER A 105 14.62 1.13 -8.23
CA SER A 105 14.09 0.64 -6.96
C SER A 105 12.93 1.50 -6.52
N LEU A 106 11.96 0.89 -5.84
CA LEU A 106 10.87 1.55 -5.14
C LEU A 106 10.64 0.80 -3.84
N ARG A 107 10.59 1.54 -2.74
CA ARG A 107 10.20 1.06 -1.42
C ARG A 107 9.06 1.90 -0.91
N LEU A 108 8.05 1.26 -0.35
CA LEU A 108 6.98 1.88 0.41
C LEU A 108 7.05 1.40 1.86
N GLU A 109 6.96 2.31 2.80
CA GLU A 109 6.77 1.99 4.22
C GLU A 109 5.45 2.60 4.67
N ILE A 110 4.57 1.74 5.18
CA ILE A 110 3.24 2.12 5.63
C ILE A 110 3.20 1.98 7.14
N THR A 111 2.93 3.07 7.84
CA THR A 111 2.75 3.12 9.28
C THR A 111 1.31 3.44 9.61
N VAL A 112 0.67 2.58 10.40
CA VAL A 112 -0.65 2.81 10.97
C VAL A 112 -0.49 3.04 12.47
N LEU A 113 -0.90 4.21 12.95
CA LEU A 113 -0.79 4.62 14.34
C LEU A 113 -2.19 4.69 14.97
N CYS A 114 -2.48 3.78 15.91
CA CYS A 114 -3.79 3.59 16.53
C CYS A 114 -3.88 4.37 17.86
N GLN A 115 -3.80 5.70 17.80
CA GLN A 115 -3.90 6.61 18.94
C GLN A 115 -4.65 7.89 18.56
N GLU A 116 -4.92 8.76 19.53
CA GLU A 116 -5.44 10.11 19.27
C GLU A 116 -4.46 10.86 18.35
N GLU A 117 -5.01 11.59 17.36
CA GLU A 117 -4.24 12.25 16.30
C GLU A 117 -3.33 11.31 15.49
N GLY A 118 -3.60 10.01 15.53
CA GLY A 118 -2.94 9.00 14.72
C GLY A 118 -3.52 8.89 13.31
N GLY A 119 -3.29 7.78 12.65
CA GLY A 119 -3.78 7.52 11.31
C GLY A 119 -2.83 6.68 10.47
N VAL A 120 -2.82 6.91 9.17
CA VAL A 120 -1.97 6.20 8.21
C VAL A 120 -0.95 7.16 7.61
N GLU A 121 0.30 6.72 7.58
CA GLU A 121 1.39 7.40 6.89
C GLU A 121 2.03 6.46 5.87
N ILE A 122 2.32 6.96 4.68
CA ILE A 122 3.13 6.26 3.68
C ILE A 122 4.36 7.09 3.38
N ALA A 123 5.53 6.50 3.59
CA ALA A 123 6.81 7.03 3.15
C ALA A 123 7.30 6.23 1.94
N ALA A 124 7.85 6.91 0.95
CA ALA A 124 8.33 6.29 -0.28
C ALA A 124 9.76 6.70 -0.62
N TRP A 125 10.56 5.71 -1.02
CA TRP A 125 11.90 5.86 -1.56
C TRP A 125 11.94 5.29 -2.95
N TRP A 126 12.48 6.03 -3.92
CA TRP A 126 12.70 5.54 -5.28
C TRP A 126 14.02 5.99 -5.84
N GLN A 127 14.54 5.18 -6.73
CA GLN A 127 15.67 5.51 -7.58
C GLN A 127 15.30 5.32 -9.04
N ILE A 128 15.72 6.24 -9.87
CA ILE A 128 15.48 6.23 -11.32
C ILE A 128 16.75 5.76 -12.03
N SER A 129 16.59 4.95 -13.08
CA SER A 129 17.71 4.49 -13.88
C SER A 129 18.38 5.69 -14.60
N LYS A 130 19.71 5.60 -14.81
CA LYS A 130 20.49 6.66 -15.46
C LYS A 130 19.97 7.00 -16.87
N TRP A 131 19.44 6.02 -17.58
CA TRP A 131 18.91 6.16 -18.94
C TRP A 131 17.58 6.92 -18.99
N SER A 132 16.88 7.02 -17.88
CA SER A 132 15.55 7.61 -17.81
C SER A 132 15.52 9.06 -17.34
N LYS A 133 16.68 9.72 -17.30
CA LYS A 133 16.82 11.11 -16.84
C LYS A 133 15.92 12.11 -17.58
N PHE A 134 15.70 11.91 -18.89
CA PHE A 134 14.82 12.76 -19.69
C PHE A 134 13.35 12.67 -19.29
N PHE A 135 12.92 11.57 -18.66
CA PHE A 135 11.56 11.34 -18.22
C PHE A 135 11.42 11.36 -16.69
N LYS A 136 12.43 11.90 -15.99
CA LYS A 136 12.51 11.88 -14.53
C LYS A 136 11.22 12.33 -13.86
N ALA A 137 10.71 13.50 -14.20
CA ALA A 137 9.49 14.06 -13.59
C ALA A 137 8.27 13.15 -13.77
N LYS A 138 8.09 12.53 -14.95
CA LYS A 138 6.98 11.61 -15.22
C LYS A 138 7.08 10.34 -14.37
N ILE A 139 8.29 9.80 -14.23
CA ILE A 139 8.55 8.57 -13.47
C ILE A 139 8.36 8.81 -11.97
N GLU A 140 8.89 9.93 -11.46
CA GLU A 140 8.69 10.34 -10.07
C GLU A 140 7.21 10.57 -9.76
N ASN A 141 6.48 11.18 -10.69
CA ASN A 141 5.04 11.35 -10.53
C ASN A 141 4.32 10.00 -10.46
N SER A 142 4.71 9.01 -11.26
CA SER A 142 4.14 7.66 -11.19
C SER A 142 4.39 6.99 -9.84
N ALA A 143 5.59 7.08 -9.28
CA ALA A 143 5.91 6.56 -7.95
C ALA A 143 5.09 7.25 -6.84
N ARG A 144 4.94 8.58 -6.92
CA ARG A 144 4.09 9.35 -5.99
C ARG A 144 2.62 8.95 -6.09
N GLN A 145 2.12 8.71 -7.29
CA GLN A 145 0.71 8.32 -7.51
C GLN A 145 0.40 6.96 -6.89
N ILE A 146 1.32 5.99 -6.97
CA ILE A 146 1.15 4.69 -6.30
C ILE A 146 0.99 4.90 -4.79
N ALA A 147 1.90 5.63 -4.14
CA ALA A 147 1.85 5.88 -2.71
C ALA A 147 0.57 6.62 -2.28
N LYS A 148 0.20 7.69 -3.01
CA LYS A 148 -1.02 8.45 -2.73
C LYS A 148 -2.30 7.64 -2.93
N GLN A 149 -2.32 6.78 -3.95
CA GLN A 149 -3.48 5.93 -4.21
C GLN A 149 -3.66 4.91 -3.09
N TRP A 150 -2.58 4.23 -2.67
CA TRP A 150 -2.64 3.30 -1.56
C TRP A 150 -3.09 3.98 -0.25
N LEU A 151 -2.55 5.18 0.04
CA LEU A 151 -2.96 5.96 1.21
C LEU A 151 -4.46 6.30 1.17
N SER A 152 -4.93 6.81 0.04
CA SER A 152 -6.34 7.17 -0.15
C SER A 152 -7.26 5.96 0.00
N ASP A 153 -6.88 4.82 -0.57
CA ASP A 153 -7.69 3.59 -0.53
C ASP A 153 -7.74 3.00 0.89
N LEU A 154 -6.62 2.96 1.61
CA LEU A 154 -6.57 2.53 3.00
C LEU A 154 -7.42 3.41 3.91
N SER A 155 -7.30 4.73 3.77
CA SER A 155 -8.04 5.69 4.59
C SER A 155 -9.55 5.60 4.36
N LYS A 156 -9.99 5.50 3.11
CA LYS A 156 -11.41 5.39 2.75
C LYS A 156 -12.04 4.11 3.28
N ASN A 157 -11.32 2.99 3.25
CA ASN A 157 -11.84 1.71 3.70
C ASN A 157 -12.16 1.74 5.20
N GLY A 158 -11.30 2.31 6.03
CA GLY A 158 -11.57 2.50 7.46
C GLY A 158 -12.83 3.32 7.73
N VAL A 159 -13.13 4.34 6.92
CA VAL A 159 -14.34 5.19 7.05
C VAL A 159 -15.60 4.45 6.59
N PHE A 160 -15.53 3.69 5.50
CA PHE A 160 -16.69 3.03 4.91
C PHE A 160 -17.32 1.98 5.84
N GLU A 161 -16.51 1.13 6.46
CA GLU A 161 -16.99 0.11 7.39
C GLU A 161 -17.67 0.70 8.63
N LEU A 162 -17.19 1.86 9.14
CA LEU A 162 -17.84 2.55 10.26
C LEU A 162 -19.23 3.08 9.91
N LYS A 163 -19.43 3.58 8.70
CA LYS A 163 -20.75 4.02 8.25
C LYS A 163 -21.73 2.86 8.19
N MET A 164 -21.32 1.72 7.62
CA MET A 164 -22.17 0.53 7.56
C MET A 164 -22.59 0.02 8.95
N ILE A 165 -21.66 -0.03 9.89
CA ILE A 165 -22.00 -0.46 11.26
C ILE A 165 -22.96 0.51 11.94
N LYS A 166 -22.78 1.82 11.80
CA LYS A 166 -23.71 2.83 12.35
C LYS A 166 -25.09 2.71 11.73
N GLU A 167 -25.21 2.48 10.43
CA GLU A 167 -26.49 2.28 9.75
C GLU A 167 -27.21 1.01 10.23
N ILE A 168 -26.49 -0.09 10.45
CA ILE A 168 -27.07 -1.33 10.98
C ILE A 168 -27.61 -1.12 12.41
N ILE A 169 -26.84 -0.49 13.30
CA ILE A 169 -27.27 -0.22 14.68
C ILE A 169 -28.50 0.68 14.72
N THR A 170 -28.58 1.69 13.85
CA THR A 170 -29.72 2.62 13.79
C THR A 170 -30.98 1.98 13.22
N GLN A 171 -30.88 0.87 12.48
CA GLN A 171 -32.05 0.12 11.98
C GLN A 171 -32.61 -0.90 12.97
N GLU A 172 -31.87 -1.25 14.03
CA GLU A 172 -32.29 -2.17 15.08
C GLU A 172 -32.92 -1.47 16.29
N GLU A 173 -32.95 -0.12 16.38
CA GLU A 173 -33.66 0.70 17.34
C GLU A 173 -35.03 1.16 16.78
#